data_c2b6e98f5e8c88cc64be88a58eeec7b3
#
_entry.id   c2b6e98f5e8c88cc64be88a58eeec7b3
#
_cell.length_a   1.000
_cell.length_b   1.000
_cell.length_c   1.000
_cell.angle_alpha   90.00
_cell.angle_beta   90.00
_cell.angle_gamma   90.00
#
_symmetry.space_group_name_H-M   'P 1'
#
loop_
_entity.id
_entity.type
_entity.pdbx_description
1 polymer ?
#
loop_
_entity_poly.entity_id
_entity_poly.type
_entity_poly.pdbx_seq_one_letter_code
_entity_poly.pdbx_strand_id
1 'polypeptide(L)'
;MVRRLRGRTSIELKSPGEIEAMRAAGAVVARTLRLLAANAKAGVSTAELDELAEQSIRDAGAVPSFKGYHGFPASICSSVNEQVVHGIPSREQVLAEGDLLSLDCGAILQGWHGDAAVTVPIGAVAEADSRLSVACRTALEAGIAAARPGGRLTDISHAVESAALAAAAAHGVTYGIVADYGGHGIGTAMHMDPFLPNVGRPGRGPRLMPGMALAIEPMLTAGSDKTEELDDGWTVVTVDGSRAVHWEHSVAVTEDGPLVLTVE
;
A
#
# COMPACT_ATOMS: atom_id res chain seq x y z
N MET A 1 6.78 18.21 -37.06
CA MET A 1 6.50 18.53 -35.66
C MET A 1 5.07 18.03 -35.36
N VAL A 2 4.91 16.74 -34.95
CA VAL A 2 3.62 16.11 -34.73
C VAL A 2 3.23 16.35 -33.25
N ARG A 3 2.24 17.19 -33.03
CA ARG A 3 1.63 17.46 -31.73
C ARG A 3 0.94 16.17 -31.25
N ARG A 4 1.56 15.39 -30.36
CA ARG A 4 0.89 14.33 -29.64
C ARG A 4 -0.26 14.94 -28.84
N LEU A 5 -1.49 14.70 -29.27
CA LEU A 5 -2.68 14.90 -28.47
C LEU A 5 -2.52 13.97 -27.24
N ARG A 6 -2.29 14.54 -26.06
CA ARG A 6 -2.43 13.82 -24.79
C ARG A 6 -3.92 13.44 -24.69
N GLY A 7 -4.23 12.17 -24.96
CA GLY A 7 -5.54 11.63 -24.62
C GLY A 7 -5.81 11.93 -23.15
N ARG A 8 -6.99 12.49 -22.85
CA ARG A 8 -7.47 12.56 -21.46
C ARG A 8 -7.67 11.10 -21.05
N THR A 9 -6.79 10.55 -20.21
CA THR A 9 -7.05 9.29 -19.52
C THR A 9 -8.33 9.49 -18.72
N SER A 10 -9.36 8.72 -19.05
CA SER A 10 -10.64 8.79 -18.33
C SER A 10 -10.50 7.95 -17.07
N ILE A 11 -10.67 8.56 -15.91
CA ILE A 11 -10.76 7.83 -14.65
C ILE A 11 -12.04 6.99 -14.70
N GLU A 12 -11.89 5.69 -14.46
CA GLU A 12 -13.00 4.75 -14.44
C GLU A 12 -13.83 4.93 -13.15
N LEU A 13 -15.15 5.06 -13.33
CA LEU A 13 -16.09 5.12 -12.21
C LEU A 13 -16.82 3.78 -12.11
N LYS A 14 -16.73 3.14 -10.96
CA LYS A 14 -17.36 1.86 -10.66
C LYS A 14 -18.80 2.08 -10.21
N SER A 15 -19.70 1.25 -10.70
CA SER A 15 -21.07 1.14 -10.19
C SER A 15 -21.07 0.54 -8.76
N PRO A 16 -22.18 0.66 -8.01
CA PRO A 16 -22.27 0.04 -6.68
C PRO A 16 -22.03 -1.47 -6.69
N GLY A 17 -22.47 -2.17 -7.74
CA GLY A 17 -22.23 -3.62 -7.90
C GLY A 17 -20.77 -3.97 -8.12
N GLU A 18 -20.04 -3.14 -8.88
CA GLU A 18 -18.60 -3.31 -9.10
C GLU A 18 -17.80 -2.98 -7.83
N ILE A 19 -18.21 -1.98 -7.05
CA ILE A 19 -17.62 -1.70 -5.73
C ILE A 19 -17.80 -2.90 -4.79
N GLU A 20 -18.97 -3.54 -4.79
CA GLU A 20 -19.20 -4.73 -3.98
C GLU A 20 -18.35 -5.93 -4.46
N ALA A 21 -18.13 -6.09 -5.76
CA ALA A 21 -17.21 -7.10 -6.30
C ALA A 21 -15.75 -6.80 -5.87
N MET A 22 -15.32 -5.55 -5.89
CA MET A 22 -14.01 -5.13 -5.37
C MET A 22 -13.91 -5.38 -3.86
N ARG A 23 -14.99 -5.15 -3.11
CA ARG A 23 -15.03 -5.44 -1.67
C ARG A 23 -14.85 -6.94 -1.38
N ALA A 24 -15.44 -7.81 -2.21
CA ALA A 24 -15.22 -9.25 -2.10
C ALA A 24 -13.75 -9.64 -2.36
N ALA A 25 -13.08 -9.03 -3.35
CA ALA A 25 -11.64 -9.21 -3.56
C ALA A 25 -10.82 -8.66 -2.39
N GLY A 26 -11.17 -7.49 -1.89
CA GLY A 26 -10.54 -6.86 -0.71
C GLY A 26 -10.67 -7.69 0.56
N ALA A 27 -11.79 -8.38 0.77
CA ALA A 27 -11.96 -9.29 1.89
C ALA A 27 -11.02 -10.51 1.82
N VAL A 28 -10.69 -10.99 0.61
CA VAL A 28 -9.65 -12.03 0.43
C VAL A 28 -8.29 -11.50 0.88
N VAL A 29 -7.93 -10.27 0.44
CA VAL A 29 -6.68 -9.60 0.83
C VAL A 29 -6.61 -9.42 2.35
N ALA A 30 -7.65 -8.88 2.97
CA ALA A 30 -7.70 -8.64 4.42
C ALA A 30 -7.50 -9.93 5.23
N ARG A 31 -8.16 -11.04 4.84
CA ARG A 31 -7.96 -12.34 5.48
C ARG A 31 -6.55 -12.88 5.31
N THR A 32 -6.00 -12.74 4.10
CA THR A 32 -4.64 -13.19 3.81
C THR A 32 -3.63 -12.40 4.63
N LEU A 33 -3.69 -11.08 4.65
CA LEU A 33 -2.79 -10.24 5.47
C LEU A 33 -2.88 -10.57 6.96
N ARG A 34 -4.08 -10.82 7.49
CA ARG A 34 -4.25 -11.23 8.88
C ARG A 34 -3.60 -12.59 9.16
N LEU A 35 -3.78 -13.56 8.24
CA LEU A 35 -3.13 -14.87 8.33
C LEU A 35 -1.60 -14.73 8.33
N LEU A 36 -1.06 -13.91 7.44
CA LEU A 36 0.38 -13.65 7.34
C LEU A 36 0.91 -12.98 8.61
N ALA A 37 0.24 -11.93 9.10
CA ALA A 37 0.62 -11.24 10.33
C ALA A 37 0.65 -12.17 11.55
N ALA A 38 -0.28 -13.13 11.64
CA ALA A 38 -0.32 -14.11 12.70
C ALA A 38 0.79 -15.17 12.61
N ASN A 39 1.38 -15.37 11.41
CA ASN A 39 2.45 -16.35 11.16
C ASN A 39 3.84 -15.71 11.02
N ALA A 40 3.93 -14.39 10.87
CA ALA A 40 5.18 -13.66 10.80
C ALA A 40 5.85 -13.61 12.18
N LYS A 41 6.91 -14.41 12.35
CA LYS A 41 7.68 -14.52 13.60
C LYS A 41 9.13 -14.84 13.30
N ALA A 42 10.01 -14.62 14.26
CA ALA A 42 11.42 -14.98 14.15
C ALA A 42 11.61 -16.46 13.77
N GLY A 43 12.50 -16.70 12.81
CA GLY A 43 12.80 -18.02 12.26
C GLY A 43 11.96 -18.42 11.04
N VAL A 44 10.93 -17.67 10.67
CA VAL A 44 10.15 -17.87 9.43
C VAL A 44 10.80 -17.09 8.29
N SER A 45 10.95 -17.68 7.13
CA SER A 45 11.43 -17.01 5.93
C SER A 45 10.29 -16.25 5.23
N THR A 46 10.63 -15.19 4.50
CA THR A 46 9.64 -14.45 3.71
C THR A 46 9.02 -15.30 2.59
N ALA A 47 9.76 -16.30 2.06
CA ALA A 47 9.22 -17.26 1.10
C ALA A 47 8.14 -18.18 1.71
N GLU A 48 8.26 -18.59 2.98
CA GLU A 48 7.20 -19.36 3.65
C GLU A 48 5.92 -18.54 3.81
N LEU A 49 6.03 -17.23 4.04
CA LEU A 49 4.88 -16.32 4.08
C LEU A 49 4.25 -16.16 2.68
N ASP A 50 5.05 -16.10 1.62
CA ASP A 50 4.56 -16.06 0.25
C ASP A 50 3.79 -17.32 -0.14
N GLU A 51 4.32 -18.50 0.18
CA GLU A 51 3.64 -19.78 -0.04
C GLU A 51 2.29 -19.84 0.70
N LEU A 52 2.25 -19.34 1.94
CA LEU A 52 1.02 -19.25 2.74
C LEU A 52 0.01 -18.27 2.14
N ALA A 53 0.49 -17.11 1.63
CA ALA A 53 -0.34 -16.14 0.95
C ALA A 53 -0.96 -16.70 -0.33
N GLU A 54 -0.15 -17.32 -1.18
CA GLU A 54 -0.63 -17.93 -2.42
C GLU A 54 -1.70 -18.98 -2.16
N GLN A 55 -1.48 -19.86 -1.18
CA GLN A 55 -2.45 -20.88 -0.78
C GLN A 55 -3.77 -20.22 -0.30
N SER A 56 -3.69 -19.24 0.61
CA SER A 56 -4.87 -18.54 1.14
C SER A 56 -5.70 -17.85 0.04
N ILE A 57 -5.03 -17.17 -0.89
CA ILE A 57 -5.68 -16.49 -2.02
C ILE A 57 -6.37 -17.52 -2.94
N ARG A 58 -5.67 -18.60 -3.30
CA ARG A 58 -6.22 -19.64 -4.19
C ARG A 58 -7.37 -20.43 -3.56
N ASP A 59 -7.29 -20.73 -2.26
CA ASP A 59 -8.38 -21.39 -1.53
C ASP A 59 -9.65 -20.54 -1.46
N ALA A 60 -9.52 -19.21 -1.55
CA ALA A 60 -10.63 -18.28 -1.68
C ALA A 60 -11.19 -18.18 -3.12
N GLY A 61 -10.67 -18.96 -4.08
CA GLY A 61 -11.05 -18.91 -5.49
C GLY A 61 -10.53 -17.65 -6.22
N ALA A 62 -9.55 -16.97 -5.65
CA ALA A 62 -8.91 -15.80 -6.21
C ALA A 62 -7.54 -16.12 -6.83
N VAL A 63 -6.93 -15.13 -7.48
CA VAL A 63 -5.59 -15.23 -8.07
C VAL A 63 -4.71 -14.13 -7.45
N PRO A 64 -3.44 -14.41 -7.06
CA PRO A 64 -2.52 -13.37 -6.62
C PRO A 64 -2.35 -12.30 -7.70
N SER A 65 -2.49 -11.01 -7.34
CA SER A 65 -2.36 -9.91 -8.30
C SER A 65 -0.93 -9.69 -8.76
N PHE A 66 0.05 -9.96 -7.88
CA PHE A 66 1.45 -9.60 -8.14
C PHE A 66 2.20 -10.68 -8.93
N LYS A 67 1.87 -11.95 -8.73
CA LYS A 67 2.60 -13.06 -9.36
C LYS A 67 2.51 -13.01 -10.89
N GLY A 68 3.64 -12.71 -11.54
CA GLY A 68 3.74 -12.52 -12.99
C GLY A 68 3.43 -11.10 -13.48
N TYR A 69 2.98 -10.19 -12.61
CA TYR A 69 2.74 -8.79 -12.97
C TYR A 69 4.08 -8.11 -13.31
N HIS A 70 4.23 -7.67 -14.56
CA HIS A 70 5.50 -7.17 -15.12
C HIS A 70 6.72 -8.06 -14.84
N GLY A 71 6.51 -9.35 -14.57
CA GLY A 71 7.57 -10.30 -14.27
C GLY A 71 7.88 -10.48 -12.78
N PHE A 72 7.14 -9.85 -11.87
CA PHE A 72 7.32 -10.06 -10.42
C PHE A 72 7.14 -11.54 -10.06
N PRO A 73 8.07 -12.17 -9.31
CA PRO A 73 8.11 -13.63 -9.19
C PRO A 73 7.19 -14.23 -8.13
N ALA A 74 6.64 -13.40 -7.22
CA ALA A 74 5.99 -13.83 -5.99
C ALA A 74 4.52 -13.38 -5.90
N SER A 75 3.78 -13.90 -4.92
CA SER A 75 2.37 -13.61 -4.68
C SER A 75 2.13 -12.38 -3.82
N ILE A 76 3.12 -12.05 -2.96
CA ILE A 76 3.15 -10.86 -2.10
C ILE A 76 4.48 -10.12 -2.25
N CYS A 77 4.52 -8.85 -1.81
CA CYS A 77 5.78 -8.21 -1.46
C CYS A 77 6.02 -8.34 0.04
N SER A 78 7.26 -8.63 0.43
CA SER A 78 7.69 -8.76 1.82
C SER A 78 8.93 -7.90 2.05
N SER A 79 8.73 -6.70 2.54
CA SER A 79 9.78 -5.68 2.69
C SER A 79 10.21 -5.60 4.14
N VAL A 80 11.48 -5.93 4.42
CA VAL A 80 12.02 -6.03 5.79
C VAL A 80 12.91 -4.83 6.08
N ASN A 81 12.68 -4.17 7.20
CA ASN A 81 13.53 -3.12 7.77
C ASN A 81 13.70 -1.88 6.85
N GLU A 82 14.87 -1.75 6.19
CA GLU A 82 15.18 -0.67 5.24
C GLU A 82 14.51 -0.85 3.87
N GLN A 83 13.93 -2.01 3.60
CA GLN A 83 13.14 -2.23 2.40
C GLN A 83 11.81 -1.48 2.51
N VAL A 84 11.57 -0.58 1.58
CA VAL A 84 10.39 0.28 1.56
C VAL A 84 9.20 -0.46 0.99
N VAL A 85 9.35 -0.97 -0.25
CA VAL A 85 8.33 -1.71 -1.02
C VAL A 85 8.97 -2.73 -1.95
N HIS A 86 8.16 -3.60 -2.51
CA HIS A 86 8.49 -4.57 -3.55
C HIS A 86 9.58 -5.60 -3.16
N GLY A 87 9.84 -5.80 -1.87
CA GLY A 87 10.76 -6.84 -1.41
C GLY A 87 10.33 -8.21 -1.92
N ILE A 88 11.23 -8.90 -2.65
CA ILE A 88 10.97 -10.24 -3.19
C ILE A 88 11.09 -11.28 -2.08
N PRO A 89 10.03 -12.06 -1.78
CA PRO A 89 10.10 -13.17 -0.83
C PRO A 89 11.23 -14.15 -1.15
N SER A 90 12.04 -14.50 -0.14
CA SER A 90 13.20 -15.38 -0.27
C SER A 90 13.30 -16.36 0.89
N ARG A 91 13.81 -17.58 0.64
CA ARG A 91 14.14 -18.53 1.69
C ARG A 91 15.37 -18.12 2.52
N GLU A 92 16.20 -17.25 1.94
CA GLU A 92 17.41 -16.71 2.57
C GLU A 92 17.07 -15.55 3.51
N GLN A 93 15.96 -14.83 3.28
CA GLN A 93 15.49 -13.76 4.13
C GLN A 93 14.62 -14.34 5.26
N VAL A 94 15.30 -14.72 6.35
CA VAL A 94 14.68 -15.27 7.56
C VAL A 94 14.47 -14.15 8.56
N LEU A 95 13.23 -14.00 9.02
CA LEU A 95 12.84 -12.97 9.98
C LEU A 95 13.53 -13.16 11.34
N ALA A 96 13.97 -12.09 11.95
CA ALA A 96 14.60 -12.04 13.26
C ALA A 96 13.78 -11.23 14.25
N GLU A 97 14.00 -11.48 15.56
CA GLU A 97 13.45 -10.65 16.63
C GLU A 97 13.87 -9.19 16.44
N GLY A 98 12.94 -8.27 16.49
CA GLY A 98 13.18 -6.84 16.30
C GLY A 98 13.06 -6.35 14.85
N ASP A 99 12.75 -7.22 13.89
CA ASP A 99 12.47 -6.77 12.51
C ASP A 99 11.12 -6.07 12.40
N LEU A 100 11.04 -5.11 11.47
CA LEU A 100 9.79 -4.62 10.90
C LEU A 100 9.57 -5.29 9.55
N LEU A 101 8.39 -5.84 9.33
CA LEU A 101 8.01 -6.47 8.08
C LEU A 101 6.79 -5.78 7.50
N SER A 102 6.93 -5.15 6.35
CA SER A 102 5.81 -4.69 5.52
C SER A 102 5.37 -5.81 4.60
N LEU A 103 4.14 -6.25 4.75
CA LEU A 103 3.46 -7.25 3.93
C LEU A 103 2.46 -6.54 3.03
N ASP A 104 2.65 -6.67 1.73
CA ASP A 104 1.78 -6.10 0.72
C ASP A 104 1.19 -7.24 -0.12
N CYS A 105 -0.13 -7.23 -0.29
CA CYS A 105 -0.89 -8.33 -0.84
C CYS A 105 -2.03 -7.84 -1.72
N GLY A 106 -2.00 -8.27 -3.00
CA GLY A 106 -3.08 -8.08 -3.93
C GLY A 106 -3.76 -9.38 -4.36
N ALA A 107 -5.07 -9.35 -4.55
CA ALA A 107 -5.83 -10.50 -5.05
C ALA A 107 -6.84 -10.10 -6.13
N ILE A 108 -7.00 -10.96 -7.13
CA ILE A 108 -8.02 -10.84 -8.18
C ILE A 108 -9.13 -11.84 -7.91
N LEU A 109 -10.34 -11.35 -7.69
CA LEU A 109 -11.54 -12.19 -7.58
C LEU A 109 -12.55 -11.77 -8.63
N GLN A 110 -12.95 -12.70 -9.51
CA GLN A 110 -13.91 -12.46 -10.59
C GLN A 110 -13.54 -11.24 -11.48
N GLY A 111 -12.22 -11.02 -11.68
CA GLY A 111 -11.70 -9.94 -12.53
C GLY A 111 -11.53 -8.59 -11.83
N TRP A 112 -11.81 -8.50 -10.51
CA TRP A 112 -11.63 -7.29 -9.72
C TRP A 112 -10.46 -7.43 -8.75
N HIS A 113 -9.65 -6.39 -8.65
CA HIS A 113 -8.51 -6.33 -7.73
C HIS A 113 -8.91 -5.77 -6.37
N GLY A 114 -8.32 -6.32 -5.33
CA GLY A 114 -8.14 -5.70 -4.02
C GLY A 114 -6.66 -5.63 -3.74
N ASP A 115 -6.21 -4.59 -3.03
CA ASP A 115 -4.81 -4.32 -2.71
C ASP A 115 -4.69 -3.66 -1.35
N ALA A 116 -3.78 -4.13 -0.51
CA ALA A 116 -3.53 -3.57 0.81
C ALA A 116 -2.18 -4.00 1.38
N ALA A 117 -1.61 -3.15 2.23
CA ALA A 117 -0.39 -3.45 2.97
C ALA A 117 -0.50 -3.16 4.46
N VAL A 118 0.22 -3.95 5.25
CA VAL A 118 0.38 -3.77 6.68
C VAL A 118 1.84 -3.93 7.10
N THR A 119 2.30 -3.12 8.05
CA THR A 119 3.60 -3.34 8.68
C THR A 119 3.41 -3.99 10.05
N VAL A 120 4.05 -5.14 10.23
CA VAL A 120 4.00 -5.92 11.46
C VAL A 120 5.37 -5.98 12.16
N PRO A 121 5.42 -5.88 13.49
CA PRO A 121 6.64 -6.09 14.25
C PRO A 121 6.91 -7.60 14.39
N ILE A 122 8.16 -8.00 14.30
CA ILE A 122 8.58 -9.38 14.58
C ILE A 122 9.10 -9.44 16.02
N GLY A 123 8.25 -9.97 16.91
CA GLY A 123 8.51 -9.97 18.34
C GLY A 123 8.58 -8.56 18.93
N ALA A 124 9.55 -8.29 19.81
CA ALA A 124 9.74 -6.99 20.43
C ALA A 124 10.60 -6.08 19.53
N VAL A 125 10.03 -4.98 19.05
CA VAL A 125 10.75 -3.96 18.27
C VAL A 125 11.06 -2.73 19.12
N ALA A 126 11.97 -1.89 18.66
CA ALA A 126 12.27 -0.62 19.33
C ALA A 126 11.02 0.29 19.33
N GLU A 127 10.90 1.11 20.39
CA GLU A 127 9.78 2.06 20.50
C GLU A 127 9.71 3.04 19.30
N ALA A 128 10.88 3.44 18.79
CA ALA A 128 10.97 4.29 17.60
C ALA A 128 10.32 3.64 16.36
N ASP A 129 10.53 2.34 16.17
CA ASP A 129 9.97 1.58 15.06
C ASP A 129 8.45 1.43 15.20
N SER A 130 7.96 1.16 16.41
CA SER A 130 6.53 1.14 16.71
C SER A 130 5.87 2.49 16.43
N ARG A 131 6.51 3.59 16.83
CA ARG A 131 6.04 4.96 16.58
C ARG A 131 6.01 5.29 15.10
N LEU A 132 7.02 4.86 14.33
CA LEU A 132 7.06 5.04 12.87
C LEU A 132 5.87 4.34 12.20
N SER A 133 5.62 3.06 12.55
CA SER A 133 4.51 2.29 11.98
C SER A 133 3.15 2.89 12.34
N VAL A 134 2.96 3.32 13.60
CA VAL A 134 1.73 4.02 14.03
C VAL A 134 1.55 5.33 13.28
N ALA A 135 2.62 6.11 13.07
CA ALA A 135 2.58 7.37 12.32
C ALA A 135 2.13 7.14 10.87
N CYS A 136 2.66 6.11 10.21
CA CYS A 136 2.28 5.75 8.83
C CYS A 136 0.81 5.33 8.74
N ARG A 137 0.35 4.47 9.65
CA ARG A 137 -1.06 4.07 9.72
C ARG A 137 -1.97 5.26 9.96
N THR A 138 -1.60 6.18 10.86
CA THR A 138 -2.36 7.41 11.12
C THR A 138 -2.42 8.30 9.88
N ALA A 139 -1.33 8.37 9.10
CA ALA A 139 -1.30 9.09 7.84
C ALA A 139 -2.24 8.45 6.79
N LEU A 140 -2.29 7.12 6.70
CA LEU A 140 -3.25 6.39 5.87
C LEU A 140 -4.70 6.72 6.28
N GLU A 141 -5.02 6.63 7.57
CA GLU A 141 -6.35 6.93 8.10
C GLU A 141 -6.79 8.37 7.79
N ALA A 142 -5.86 9.33 7.87
CA ALA A 142 -6.11 10.72 7.49
C ALA A 142 -6.37 10.86 5.97
N GLY A 143 -5.60 10.17 5.14
CA GLY A 143 -5.80 10.11 3.70
C GLY A 143 -7.16 9.52 3.33
N ILE A 144 -7.55 8.41 3.95
CA ILE A 144 -8.87 7.79 3.77
C ILE A 144 -9.98 8.79 4.15
N ALA A 145 -9.88 9.45 5.29
CA ALA A 145 -10.88 10.41 5.75
C ALA A 145 -11.05 11.61 4.79
N ALA A 146 -9.99 11.97 4.05
CA ALA A 146 -10.00 13.04 3.04
C ALA A 146 -10.55 12.59 1.68
N ALA A 147 -10.72 11.28 1.42
CA ALA A 147 -11.22 10.74 0.16
C ALA A 147 -12.74 10.94 0.00
N ARG A 148 -13.20 12.19 0.07
CA ARG A 148 -14.62 12.55 0.05
C ARG A 148 -15.08 13.06 -1.32
N PRO A 149 -16.33 12.77 -1.72
CA PRO A 149 -16.89 13.26 -2.96
C PRO A 149 -16.85 14.81 -3.02
N GLY A 150 -16.49 15.36 -4.17
CA GLY A 150 -16.39 16.79 -4.38
C GLY A 150 -15.03 17.42 -4.06
N GLY A 151 -14.19 16.76 -3.25
CA GLY A 151 -12.79 17.12 -3.01
C GLY A 151 -11.92 16.95 -4.25
N ARG A 152 -10.63 17.12 -4.08
CA ARG A 152 -9.61 16.91 -5.12
C ARG A 152 -8.65 15.80 -4.73
N LEU A 153 -8.05 15.14 -5.71
CA LEU A 153 -7.13 14.03 -5.48
C LEU A 153 -6.04 14.37 -4.44
N THR A 154 -5.43 15.55 -4.57
CA THR A 154 -4.34 15.95 -3.67
C THR A 154 -4.81 16.45 -2.30
N ASP A 155 -6.11 16.48 -2.02
CA ASP A 155 -6.61 16.64 -0.65
C ASP A 155 -6.26 15.41 0.19
N ILE A 156 -6.25 14.22 -0.45
CA ILE A 156 -5.76 12.97 0.15
C ILE A 156 -4.26 13.08 0.43
N SER A 157 -3.45 13.44 -0.58
CA SER A 157 -2.00 13.63 -0.44
C SER A 157 -1.63 14.57 0.70
N HIS A 158 -2.33 15.71 0.76
CA HIS A 158 -2.12 16.71 1.81
C HIS A 158 -2.47 16.20 3.20
N ALA A 159 -3.54 15.42 3.32
CA ALA A 159 -3.96 14.81 4.59
C ALA A 159 -2.92 13.79 5.08
N VAL A 160 -2.42 12.92 4.18
CA VAL A 160 -1.33 11.98 4.46
C VAL A 160 -0.09 12.72 4.95
N GLU A 161 0.41 13.68 4.17
CA GLU A 161 1.59 14.48 4.49
C GLU A 161 1.44 15.21 5.83
N SER A 162 0.31 15.89 6.05
CA SER A 162 0.06 16.65 7.28
C SER A 162 0.02 15.77 8.51
N ALA A 163 -0.58 14.58 8.44
CA ALA A 163 -0.65 13.65 9.56
C ALA A 163 0.74 13.05 9.86
N ALA A 164 1.52 12.69 8.85
CA ALA A 164 2.89 12.21 9.03
C ALA A 164 3.79 13.27 9.69
N LEU A 165 3.73 14.53 9.23
CA LEU A 165 4.48 15.64 9.81
C LEU A 165 4.04 15.95 11.26
N ALA A 166 2.74 15.89 11.54
CA ALA A 166 2.23 16.08 12.88
C ALA A 166 2.71 14.98 13.86
N ALA A 167 2.72 13.73 13.41
CA ALA A 167 3.26 12.61 14.19
C ALA A 167 4.76 12.76 14.44
N ALA A 168 5.53 13.14 13.42
CA ALA A 168 6.96 13.42 13.55
C ALA A 168 7.24 14.50 14.59
N ALA A 169 6.50 15.62 14.52
CA ALA A 169 6.62 16.71 15.49
C ALA A 169 6.26 16.27 16.92
N ALA A 170 5.21 15.49 17.10
CA ALA A 170 4.80 14.95 18.40
C ALA A 170 5.84 13.99 19.00
N HIS A 171 6.57 13.28 18.16
CA HIS A 171 7.64 12.37 18.57
C HIS A 171 9.00 13.05 18.70
N GLY A 172 9.14 14.34 18.30
CA GLY A 172 10.39 15.08 18.32
C GLY A 172 11.44 14.55 17.31
N VAL A 173 10.99 13.99 16.19
CA VAL A 173 11.82 13.41 15.13
C VAL A 173 11.43 13.96 13.76
N THR A 174 12.18 13.57 12.72
CA THR A 174 11.81 13.78 11.33
C THR A 174 11.56 12.41 10.70
N TYR A 175 10.44 12.25 9.99
CA TYR A 175 10.18 11.10 9.15
C TYR A 175 10.33 11.50 7.67
N GLY A 176 10.98 10.65 6.88
CA GLY A 176 10.92 10.74 5.43
C GLY A 176 9.54 10.30 4.94
N ILE A 177 8.96 11.03 3.99
CA ILE A 177 7.73 10.65 3.29
C ILE A 177 8.13 10.32 1.87
N VAL A 178 8.04 9.05 1.48
CA VAL A 178 8.44 8.61 0.14
C VAL A 178 7.50 9.22 -0.89
N ALA A 179 8.07 9.95 -1.86
CA ALA A 179 7.33 10.70 -2.87
C ALA A 179 7.42 10.07 -4.28
N ASP A 180 8.42 9.22 -4.53
CA ASP A 180 8.64 8.60 -5.84
C ASP A 180 7.69 7.41 -6.10
N TYR A 181 7.11 6.87 -5.03
CA TYR A 181 6.07 5.84 -5.02
C TYR A 181 4.81 6.38 -4.37
N GLY A 182 3.67 5.74 -4.63
CA GLY A 182 2.41 6.19 -4.06
C GLY A 182 1.20 5.53 -4.69
N GLY A 183 0.03 5.89 -4.21
CA GLY A 183 -1.24 5.29 -4.55
C GLY A 183 -1.67 5.45 -6.00
N HIS A 184 -2.69 4.73 -6.35
CA HIS A 184 -3.16 4.65 -7.74
C HIS A 184 -4.66 4.37 -7.80
N GLY A 185 -5.25 4.55 -8.98
CA GLY A 185 -6.56 3.98 -9.28
C GLY A 185 -6.47 2.45 -9.32
N ILE A 186 -7.53 1.78 -8.91
CA ILE A 186 -7.61 0.32 -8.89
C ILE A 186 -9.00 -0.16 -9.35
N GLY A 187 -9.08 -1.35 -9.93
CA GLY A 187 -10.34 -1.90 -10.43
C GLY A 187 -10.17 -3.22 -11.16
N THR A 188 -10.43 -3.24 -12.46
CA THR A 188 -10.16 -4.41 -13.32
C THR A 188 -8.69 -4.56 -13.71
N ALA A 189 -7.87 -3.55 -13.41
CA ALA A 189 -6.42 -3.62 -13.43
C ALA A 189 -5.88 -3.14 -12.07
N MET A 190 -4.68 -3.60 -11.72
CA MET A 190 -4.07 -3.26 -10.45
C MET A 190 -3.70 -1.79 -10.41
N HIS A 191 -2.86 -1.33 -11.31
CA HIS A 191 -2.49 0.07 -11.43
C HIS A 191 -3.28 0.77 -12.54
N MET A 192 -4.12 1.70 -12.16
CA MET A 192 -4.93 2.54 -13.05
C MET A 192 -4.69 4.02 -12.76
N ASP A 193 -5.11 4.88 -13.68
CA ASP A 193 -5.19 6.32 -13.37
C ASP A 193 -6.27 6.61 -12.30
N PRO A 194 -6.04 7.60 -11.42
CA PRO A 194 -4.88 8.49 -11.36
C PRO A 194 -3.76 7.97 -10.47
N PHE A 195 -2.51 8.38 -10.71
CA PHE A 195 -1.46 8.29 -9.69
C PHE A 195 -1.80 9.22 -8.51
N LEU A 196 -1.67 8.73 -7.28
CA LEU A 196 -1.97 9.44 -6.04
C LEU A 196 -0.70 9.60 -5.20
N PRO A 197 -0.02 10.75 -5.26
CA PRO A 197 1.20 10.97 -4.47
C PRO A 197 0.90 11.07 -2.96
N ASN A 198 1.88 10.68 -2.14
CA ASN A 198 1.80 10.76 -0.68
C ASN A 198 2.04 12.18 -0.13
N VAL A 199 2.52 13.09 -0.97
CA VAL A 199 2.78 14.50 -0.64
C VAL A 199 2.14 15.42 -1.67
N GLY A 200 1.67 16.59 -1.26
CA GLY A 200 1.11 17.54 -2.21
C GLY A 200 0.32 18.68 -1.62
N ARG A 201 0.21 19.75 -2.42
CA ARG A 201 -0.67 20.90 -2.07
C ARG A 201 -2.13 20.51 -2.25
N PRO A 202 -3.03 20.87 -1.32
CA PRO A 202 -4.45 20.55 -1.45
C PRO A 202 -5.10 21.27 -2.64
N GLY A 203 -6.25 20.78 -3.07
CA GLY A 203 -7.08 21.39 -4.09
C GLY A 203 -6.60 21.17 -5.53
N ARG A 204 -5.76 20.17 -5.81
CA ARG A 204 -5.21 19.87 -7.14
C ARG A 204 -5.66 18.48 -7.64
N GLY A 205 -5.37 18.22 -8.92
CA GLY A 205 -5.71 16.97 -9.58
C GLY A 205 -7.20 16.82 -9.90
N PRO A 206 -7.64 15.64 -10.31
CA PRO A 206 -9.04 15.36 -10.62
C PRO A 206 -9.94 15.55 -9.39
N ARG A 207 -11.21 15.86 -9.66
CA ARG A 207 -12.23 15.91 -8.62
C ARG A 207 -12.55 14.49 -8.18
N LEU A 208 -12.63 14.26 -6.88
CA LEU A 208 -13.10 13.00 -6.31
C LEU A 208 -14.60 12.85 -6.57
N MET A 209 -14.96 11.75 -7.21
CA MET A 209 -16.33 11.45 -7.61
C MET A 209 -16.74 10.09 -7.07
N PRO A 210 -18.02 9.92 -6.69
CA PRO A 210 -18.55 8.59 -6.38
C PRO A 210 -18.26 7.59 -7.50
N GLY A 211 -17.85 6.39 -7.14
CA GLY A 211 -17.40 5.35 -8.06
C GLY A 211 -15.90 5.31 -8.32
N MET A 212 -15.12 6.32 -7.91
CA MET A 212 -13.66 6.21 -7.93
C MET A 212 -13.20 5.18 -6.89
N ALA A 213 -12.25 4.32 -7.26
CA ALA A 213 -11.57 3.43 -6.34
C ALA A 213 -10.05 3.68 -6.43
N LEU A 214 -9.41 3.83 -5.27
CA LEU A 214 -8.02 4.23 -5.13
C LEU A 214 -7.32 3.33 -4.12
N ALA A 215 -6.08 2.93 -4.40
CA ALA A 215 -5.13 2.52 -3.39
C ALA A 215 -4.56 3.79 -2.73
N ILE A 216 -4.58 3.84 -1.41
CA ILE A 216 -3.98 4.92 -0.61
C ILE A 216 -2.90 4.24 0.23
N GLU A 217 -1.63 4.57 -0.03
CA GLU A 217 -0.49 3.78 0.41
C GLU A 217 0.71 4.64 0.85
N PRO A 218 0.61 5.31 2.00
CA PRO A 218 1.76 6.02 2.54
C PRO A 218 2.91 5.07 2.89
N MET A 219 4.12 5.54 2.59
CA MET A 219 5.38 4.93 2.97
C MET A 219 6.19 5.95 3.74
N LEU A 220 6.56 5.62 4.99
CA LEU A 220 7.38 6.47 5.83
C LEU A 220 8.71 5.81 6.17
N THR A 221 9.74 6.62 6.34
CA THR A 221 11.08 6.19 6.77
C THR A 221 11.49 6.88 8.06
N ALA A 222 12.33 6.22 8.84
CA ALA A 222 12.91 6.80 10.06
C ALA A 222 14.02 7.82 9.79
N GLY A 223 14.39 8.02 8.52
CA GLY A 223 15.45 8.90 8.06
C GLY A 223 15.09 9.66 6.78
N SER A 224 15.94 9.57 5.78
CA SER A 224 15.75 10.22 4.49
C SER A 224 14.57 9.64 3.70
N ASP A 225 13.88 10.48 2.94
CA ASP A 225 12.87 10.10 1.95
C ASP A 225 13.46 9.51 0.65
N LYS A 226 14.79 9.43 0.55
CA LYS A 226 15.47 8.96 -0.66
C LYS A 226 15.53 7.45 -0.70
N THR A 227 15.20 6.92 -1.86
CA THR A 227 15.13 5.48 -2.12
C THR A 227 16.00 5.11 -3.32
N GLU A 228 16.39 3.85 -3.38
CA GLU A 228 17.04 3.25 -4.55
C GLU A 228 16.48 1.84 -4.80
N GLU A 229 16.45 1.44 -6.06
CA GLU A 229 16.08 0.10 -6.49
C GLU A 229 17.30 -0.79 -6.53
N LEU A 230 17.20 -2.01 -5.98
CA LEU A 230 18.28 -2.99 -5.99
C LEU A 230 18.43 -3.66 -7.36
N ASP A 231 19.56 -4.35 -7.55
CA ASP A 231 19.89 -5.06 -8.80
C ASP A 231 18.91 -6.18 -9.17
N ASP A 232 18.02 -6.58 -8.27
CA ASP A 232 16.92 -7.51 -8.54
C ASP A 232 15.81 -6.91 -9.41
N GLY A 233 15.86 -5.59 -9.63
CA GLY A 233 14.93 -4.82 -10.45
C GLY A 233 13.55 -4.62 -9.83
N TRP A 234 13.41 -4.83 -8.49
CA TRP A 234 12.15 -4.68 -7.76
C TRP A 234 12.30 -4.07 -6.39
N THR A 235 13.16 -4.65 -5.55
CA THR A 235 13.27 -4.24 -4.14
C THR A 235 13.74 -2.81 -4.01
N VAL A 236 12.94 -1.98 -3.39
CA VAL A 236 13.23 -0.57 -3.13
C VAL A 236 13.67 -0.42 -1.67
N VAL A 237 14.84 0.20 -1.46
CA VAL A 237 15.41 0.41 -0.13
C VAL A 237 15.64 1.90 0.16
N THR A 238 15.75 2.25 1.44
CA THR A 238 16.20 3.58 1.85
C THR A 238 17.69 3.73 1.57
N VAL A 239 18.12 4.86 0.99
CA VAL A 239 19.54 5.13 0.67
C VAL A 239 20.43 5.23 1.92
N ASP A 240 19.84 5.63 3.05
CA ASP A 240 20.56 5.79 4.33
C ASP A 240 20.47 4.58 5.25
N GLY A 241 19.83 3.48 4.82
CA GLY A 241 19.64 2.27 5.62
C GLY A 241 18.65 2.43 6.79
N SER A 242 17.90 3.53 6.83
CA SER A 242 16.90 3.74 7.88
C SER A 242 15.70 2.81 7.71
N ARG A 243 15.01 2.50 8.82
CA ARG A 243 13.78 1.70 8.84
C ARG A 243 12.70 2.34 7.98
N ALA A 244 11.94 1.52 7.27
CA ALA A 244 10.80 1.91 6.47
C ALA A 244 9.55 1.13 6.86
N VAL A 245 8.38 1.71 6.61
CA VAL A 245 7.07 1.12 6.86
C VAL A 245 6.12 1.48 5.73
N HIS A 246 5.21 0.57 5.42
CA HIS A 246 4.19 0.70 4.41
C HIS A 246 2.83 0.27 4.96
N TRP A 247 1.83 1.13 4.82
CA TRP A 247 0.43 0.85 5.15
C TRP A 247 -0.45 1.24 3.99
N GLU A 248 -1.44 0.41 3.67
CA GLU A 248 -2.28 0.63 2.51
C GLU A 248 -3.68 0.07 2.69
N HIS A 249 -4.64 0.73 2.03
CA HIS A 249 -5.97 0.21 1.76
C HIS A 249 -6.49 0.59 0.38
N SER A 250 -7.23 -0.32 -0.27
CA SER A 250 -8.13 0.02 -1.36
C SER A 250 -9.38 0.69 -0.81
N VAL A 251 -9.73 1.86 -1.35
CA VAL A 251 -10.80 2.72 -0.87
C VAL A 251 -11.69 3.16 -2.03
N ALA A 252 -13.00 2.99 -1.91
CA ALA A 252 -13.95 3.59 -2.83
C ALA A 252 -14.46 4.94 -2.31
N VAL A 253 -14.57 5.91 -3.19
CA VAL A 253 -15.31 7.15 -2.95
C VAL A 253 -16.79 6.85 -3.20
N THR A 254 -17.64 7.03 -2.19
CA THR A 254 -19.10 6.86 -2.31
C THR A 254 -19.81 8.18 -2.07
N GLU A 255 -21.12 8.25 -2.30
CA GLU A 255 -21.93 9.45 -1.99
C GLU A 255 -21.84 9.82 -0.49
N ASP A 256 -21.73 8.81 0.39
CA ASP A 256 -21.67 8.98 1.83
C ASP A 256 -20.24 9.25 2.35
N GLY A 257 -19.24 9.16 1.48
CA GLY A 257 -17.82 9.35 1.82
C GLY A 257 -16.96 8.14 1.45
N PRO A 258 -15.75 8.01 2.04
CA PRO A 258 -14.85 6.89 1.75
C PRO A 258 -15.36 5.57 2.33
N LEU A 259 -15.25 4.51 1.54
CA LEU A 259 -15.52 3.13 1.94
C LEU A 259 -14.24 2.31 1.77
N VAL A 260 -13.70 1.80 2.87
CA VAL A 260 -12.53 0.88 2.82
C VAL A 260 -13.01 -0.47 2.30
N LEU A 261 -12.36 -0.97 1.26
CA LEU A 261 -12.72 -2.22 0.58
C LEU A 261 -11.95 -3.42 1.12
N THR A 262 -10.76 -3.21 1.69
CA THR A 262 -9.83 -4.23 2.16
C THR A 262 -9.94 -4.46 3.67
N VAL A 263 -11.18 -4.67 4.11
CA VAL A 263 -11.56 -5.05 5.48
C VAL A 263 -12.51 -6.24 5.42
N GLU A 264 -12.69 -6.98 6.54
CA GLU A 264 -13.68 -8.06 6.66
C GLU A 264 -15.04 -7.58 7.12
#